data_0d10af10064776f276b1572a84026fe4
#
_entry.id   0d10af10064776f276b1572a84026fe4
#
_cell.length_a   1.000
_cell.length_b   1.000
_cell.length_c   1.000
_cell.angle_alpha   90.00
_cell.angle_beta   90.00
_cell.angle_gamma   90.00
#
_symmetry.space_group_name_H-M   'P 1'
#
loop_
_entity.id
_entity.type
_entity.pdbx_description
1 polymer ?
#
loop_
_entity_poly.entity_id
_entity_poly.type
_entity_poly.pdbx_seq_one_letter_code
_entity_poly.pdbx_strand_id
1 'polypeptide(L)'
;MTHLPPINLVGLINRYAPAQASILQQLEIRDIISLSRVCKKLSHVYNTTIKTQYNINNGLRRFFNSPIEFRNVQAETDAIICNSTALYFFLRRPFTGISIFVGKGTSATRMLDYLKEDGWHEVGETVAHEKYDGLHYFDKHAAICPNRVRRNETDNWNPCFCPHLCLGATCESALSTALFDPHVTEALNIITWSHAYSLLPYTTFILKRSFLLENAVNRSPQRLGQVLRSKKHILDLPTEPLDLRDAQNANPTALSPPALSRQLVSRVDHGHRRMGDRHTWTIALGTDGIRQPTKSTIPITYASFRIIPEPNPPPIEDNHGRLRDTPSYYYVLFNSVAAPCLKYEYLVDPTDGGNPACSIVARRYKEISFTQIEALEDVEKPPRWTSNGSTSLRHGWGKFGCEVPVSWKWYDDEVEELLRSRWDRDSPLEGRLI
;
A
#
# COMPACT_ATOMS: atom_id res chain seq x y z
N MET A 1 -16.66 30.19 -49.31
CA MET A 1 -16.24 30.10 -47.91
C MET A 1 -17.06 28.97 -47.30
N THR A 2 -16.44 27.81 -47.12
CA THR A 2 -17.06 26.65 -46.43
C THR A 2 -17.11 26.96 -44.97
N HIS A 3 -18.30 27.20 -44.41
CA HIS A 3 -18.52 27.31 -42.95
C HIS A 3 -18.10 26.00 -42.29
N LEU A 4 -16.96 25.99 -41.65
CA LEU A 4 -16.59 24.91 -40.75
C LEU A 4 -17.65 24.84 -39.65
N PRO A 5 -18.24 23.67 -39.37
CA PRO A 5 -19.22 23.55 -38.30
C PRO A 5 -18.57 23.96 -36.95
N PRO A 6 -19.31 24.60 -36.06
CA PRO A 6 -18.77 25.03 -34.78
C PRO A 6 -18.20 23.83 -34.05
N ILE A 7 -16.91 23.90 -33.66
CA ILE A 7 -16.24 22.87 -32.90
C ILE A 7 -16.82 22.92 -31.50
N ASN A 8 -17.60 21.90 -31.13
CA ASN A 8 -18.07 21.74 -29.75
C ASN A 8 -17.06 20.91 -28.95
N LEU A 9 -17.14 20.95 -27.63
CA LEU A 9 -16.23 20.24 -26.70
C LEU A 9 -16.15 18.72 -27.01
N VAL A 10 -17.28 18.09 -27.33
CA VAL A 10 -17.34 16.66 -27.67
C VAL A 10 -16.56 16.38 -28.94
N GLY A 11 -16.70 17.24 -29.95
CA GLY A 11 -15.94 17.16 -31.20
C GLY A 11 -14.45 17.39 -30.99
N LEU A 12 -14.08 18.35 -30.15
CA LEU A 12 -12.69 18.62 -29.76
C LEU A 12 -12.04 17.42 -29.11
N ILE A 13 -12.68 16.86 -28.07
CA ILE A 13 -12.18 15.71 -27.32
C ILE A 13 -12.07 14.46 -28.22
N ASN A 14 -13.00 14.23 -29.13
CA ASN A 14 -13.03 12.99 -29.91
C ASN A 14 -12.17 13.02 -31.17
N ARG A 15 -11.86 14.20 -31.73
CA ARG A 15 -11.18 14.30 -33.02
C ARG A 15 -9.72 14.74 -32.92
N TYR A 16 -9.33 15.37 -31.81
CA TYR A 16 -8.00 15.97 -31.66
C TYR A 16 -7.28 15.38 -30.44
N ALA A 17 -6.56 14.27 -30.64
CA ALA A 17 -5.87 13.56 -29.57
C ALA A 17 -4.94 14.44 -28.70
N PRO A 18 -4.14 15.38 -29.24
CA PRO A 18 -3.33 16.29 -28.43
C PRO A 18 -4.17 17.22 -27.56
N ALA A 19 -5.29 17.75 -28.06
CA ALA A 19 -6.19 18.58 -27.28
C ALA A 19 -6.90 17.76 -26.20
N GLN A 20 -7.34 16.55 -26.54
CA GLN A 20 -7.87 15.60 -25.54
C GLN A 20 -6.86 15.36 -24.42
N ALA A 21 -5.62 14.98 -24.75
CA ALA A 21 -4.58 14.71 -23.77
C ALA A 21 -4.33 15.92 -22.84
N SER A 22 -4.23 17.12 -23.41
CA SER A 22 -4.01 18.36 -22.65
C SER A 22 -5.17 18.69 -21.72
N ILE A 23 -6.41 18.56 -22.20
CA ILE A 23 -7.61 18.79 -21.37
C ILE A 23 -7.67 17.77 -20.22
N LEU A 24 -7.53 16.47 -20.55
CA LEU A 24 -7.63 15.41 -19.55
C LEU A 24 -6.50 15.45 -18.53
N GLN A 25 -5.34 16.01 -18.86
CA GLN A 25 -4.24 16.20 -17.92
C GLN A 25 -4.55 17.26 -16.86
N GLN A 26 -5.37 18.25 -17.18
CA GLN A 26 -5.77 19.32 -16.25
C GLN A 26 -6.96 18.93 -15.36
N LEU A 27 -7.74 17.94 -15.76
CA LEU A 27 -8.90 17.48 -15.02
C LEU A 27 -8.51 16.50 -13.92
N GLU A 28 -9.14 16.59 -12.78
CA GLU A 28 -9.03 15.55 -11.75
C GLU A 28 -9.79 14.29 -12.15
N ILE A 29 -9.47 13.16 -11.52
CA ILE A 29 -10.13 11.89 -11.86
C ILE A 29 -11.65 11.95 -11.66
N ARG A 30 -12.14 12.65 -10.63
CA ARG A 30 -13.55 12.88 -10.37
C ARG A 30 -14.24 13.61 -11.54
N ASP A 31 -13.54 14.61 -12.12
CA ASP A 31 -14.08 15.38 -13.24
C ASP A 31 -14.07 14.55 -14.54
N ILE A 32 -13.06 13.70 -14.73
CA ILE A 32 -12.99 12.76 -15.84
C ILE A 32 -14.11 11.71 -15.75
N ILE A 33 -14.38 11.17 -14.56
CA ILE A 33 -15.52 10.26 -14.34
C ILE A 33 -16.83 10.98 -14.66
N SER A 34 -17.01 12.21 -14.18
CA SER A 34 -18.19 13.02 -14.47
C SER A 34 -18.34 13.27 -15.97
N LEU A 35 -17.25 13.68 -16.62
CA LEU A 35 -17.22 13.93 -18.07
C LEU A 35 -17.59 12.68 -18.87
N SER A 36 -17.10 11.50 -18.48
CA SER A 36 -17.42 10.23 -19.15
C SER A 36 -18.90 9.84 -19.06
N ARG A 37 -19.64 10.43 -18.12
CA ARG A 37 -21.07 10.19 -17.87
C ARG A 37 -22.01 11.19 -18.54
N VAL A 38 -21.46 12.31 -19.06
CA VAL A 38 -22.27 13.37 -19.71
C VAL A 38 -23.01 12.84 -20.94
N CYS A 39 -22.36 12.07 -21.78
CA CYS A 39 -23.00 11.46 -22.95
C CYS A 39 -22.23 10.23 -23.45
N LYS A 40 -22.90 9.39 -24.24
CA LYS A 40 -22.31 8.16 -24.82
C LYS A 40 -21.03 8.41 -25.62
N LYS A 41 -20.92 9.57 -26.30
CA LYS A 41 -19.72 9.91 -27.10
C LYS A 41 -18.47 10.17 -26.23
N LEU A 42 -18.63 10.43 -24.93
CA LEU A 42 -17.53 10.67 -23.99
C LEU A 42 -17.29 9.49 -23.05
N SER A 43 -18.08 8.43 -23.13
CA SER A 43 -17.97 7.27 -22.22
C SER A 43 -16.58 6.60 -22.23
N HIS A 44 -15.84 6.70 -23.35
CA HIS A 44 -14.48 6.15 -23.49
C HIS A 44 -13.40 6.97 -22.79
N VAL A 45 -13.68 8.24 -22.42
CA VAL A 45 -12.68 9.21 -21.92
C VAL A 45 -11.96 8.67 -20.68
N TYR A 46 -12.68 8.06 -19.76
CA TYR A 46 -12.09 7.44 -18.58
C TYR A 46 -11.06 6.36 -18.97
N ASN A 47 -11.47 5.40 -19.81
CA ASN A 47 -10.58 4.31 -20.23
C ASN A 47 -9.36 4.82 -21.03
N THR A 48 -9.57 5.87 -21.84
CA THR A 48 -8.47 6.53 -22.56
C THR A 48 -7.47 7.14 -21.58
N THR A 49 -7.96 7.84 -20.55
CA THR A 49 -7.11 8.42 -19.51
C THR A 49 -6.30 7.35 -18.78
N ILE A 50 -6.93 6.24 -18.39
CA ILE A 50 -6.21 5.13 -17.74
C ILE A 50 -5.07 4.63 -18.63
N LYS A 51 -5.34 4.39 -19.91
CA LYS A 51 -4.34 3.84 -20.84
C LYS A 51 -3.20 4.81 -21.17
N THR A 52 -3.48 6.11 -21.23
CA THR A 52 -2.51 7.10 -21.74
C THR A 52 -1.76 7.85 -20.64
N GLN A 53 -2.39 8.06 -19.46
CA GLN A 53 -1.84 8.92 -18.42
C GLN A 53 -1.34 8.16 -17.19
N TYR A 54 -1.73 6.88 -17.03
CA TYR A 54 -1.28 6.04 -15.91
C TYR A 54 -0.16 5.08 -16.32
N ASN A 55 0.91 5.64 -16.88
CA ASN A 55 2.12 4.89 -17.22
C ASN A 55 3.17 5.05 -16.13
N ILE A 56 3.32 4.03 -15.29
CA ILE A 56 4.28 4.05 -14.17
C ILE A 56 5.73 4.22 -14.65
N ASN A 57 6.09 3.66 -15.81
CA ASN A 57 7.45 3.73 -16.34
C ASN A 57 7.88 5.18 -16.61
N ASN A 58 6.94 6.08 -16.95
CA ASN A 58 7.25 7.49 -17.14
C ASN A 58 7.69 8.16 -15.82
N GLY A 59 7.05 7.84 -14.72
CA GLY A 59 7.46 8.31 -13.40
C GLY A 59 8.79 7.70 -12.94
N LEU A 60 8.98 6.41 -13.17
CA LEU A 60 10.17 5.66 -12.76
C LEU A 60 11.45 6.08 -13.52
N ARG A 61 11.34 6.60 -14.74
CA ARG A 61 12.51 7.10 -15.54
C ARG A 61 13.29 8.22 -14.83
N ARG A 62 12.68 8.90 -13.89
CA ARG A 62 13.38 9.92 -13.10
C ARG A 62 14.30 9.32 -12.03
N PHE A 63 14.11 8.06 -11.69
CA PHE A 63 14.80 7.36 -10.61
C PHE A 63 15.70 6.26 -11.14
N PHE A 64 15.25 5.50 -12.11
CA PHE A 64 15.94 4.32 -12.62
C PHE A 64 16.38 4.48 -14.06
N ASN A 65 17.58 4.01 -14.36
CA ASN A 65 18.13 4.00 -15.72
C ASN A 65 17.25 3.15 -16.64
N SER A 66 16.74 2.02 -16.14
CA SER A 66 15.76 1.18 -16.82
C SER A 66 14.55 0.91 -15.92
N PRO A 67 13.41 1.58 -16.11
CA PRO A 67 12.17 1.26 -15.40
C PRO A 67 11.71 -0.19 -15.57
N ILE A 68 12.00 -0.80 -16.72
CA ILE A 68 11.64 -2.19 -16.99
C ILE A 68 12.47 -3.13 -16.11
N GLU A 69 13.79 -2.93 -16.01
CA GLU A 69 14.65 -3.74 -15.14
C GLU A 69 14.29 -3.55 -13.67
N PHE A 70 14.00 -2.32 -13.21
CA PHE A 70 13.48 -2.11 -11.88
C PHE A 70 12.21 -2.93 -11.61
N ARG A 71 11.26 -2.91 -12.55
CA ARG A 71 10.02 -3.68 -12.42
C ARG A 71 10.23 -5.18 -12.51
N ASN A 72 11.25 -5.64 -13.24
CA ASN A 72 11.66 -7.05 -13.21
C ASN A 72 12.14 -7.45 -11.82
N VAL A 73 12.99 -6.63 -11.20
CA VAL A 73 13.44 -6.87 -9.82
C VAL A 73 12.29 -6.74 -8.82
N GLN A 74 11.39 -5.77 -9.03
CA GLN A 74 10.17 -5.63 -8.23
C GLN A 74 9.30 -6.89 -8.30
N ALA A 75 9.17 -7.49 -9.48
CA ALA A 75 8.44 -8.73 -9.69
C ALA A 75 9.14 -9.95 -9.04
N GLU A 76 10.46 -9.99 -9.12
CA GLU A 76 11.30 -11.04 -8.55
C GLU A 76 11.28 -11.02 -7.00
N THR A 77 11.20 -9.84 -6.40
CA THR A 77 11.33 -9.62 -4.96
C THR A 77 9.99 -9.37 -4.24
N ASP A 78 8.87 -9.32 -4.96
CA ASP A 78 7.56 -8.90 -4.46
C ASP A 78 7.57 -7.52 -3.79
N ALA A 79 8.49 -6.64 -4.20
CA ALA A 79 8.62 -5.32 -3.65
C ALA A 79 7.40 -4.44 -4.00
N ILE A 80 7.02 -3.59 -3.07
CA ILE A 80 5.85 -2.71 -3.18
C ILE A 80 6.29 -1.26 -3.11
N ILE A 81 5.91 -0.45 -4.10
CA ILE A 81 5.98 1.01 -4.00
C ILE A 81 4.74 1.48 -3.23
N CYS A 82 4.92 2.37 -2.25
CA CYS A 82 3.86 2.78 -1.34
C CYS A 82 3.92 4.27 -0.99
N ASN A 83 3.09 4.68 -0.04
CA ASN A 83 3.06 6.01 0.55
C ASN A 83 2.81 7.13 -0.49
N SER A 84 3.49 8.27 -0.34
CA SER A 84 3.33 9.43 -1.22
C SER A 84 3.65 9.13 -2.68
N THR A 85 4.57 8.21 -2.97
CA THR A 85 4.91 7.81 -4.34
C THR A 85 3.69 7.21 -5.05
N ALA A 86 3.03 6.25 -4.41
CA ALA A 86 1.83 5.62 -4.96
C ALA A 86 0.66 6.61 -5.06
N LEU A 87 0.51 7.50 -4.07
CA LEU A 87 -0.51 8.55 -4.11
C LEU A 87 -0.30 9.50 -5.31
N TYR A 88 0.92 9.98 -5.54
CA TYR A 88 1.23 10.87 -6.67
C TYR A 88 1.00 10.19 -8.03
N PHE A 89 1.24 8.89 -8.13
CA PHE A 89 0.86 8.14 -9.33
C PHE A 89 -0.65 8.25 -9.61
N PHE A 90 -1.50 8.01 -8.62
CA PHE A 90 -2.95 8.14 -8.78
C PHE A 90 -3.40 9.57 -9.07
N LEU A 91 -2.68 10.57 -8.56
CA LEU A 91 -2.91 11.98 -8.83
C LEU A 91 -2.34 12.44 -10.19
N ARG A 92 -1.62 11.57 -10.90
CA ARG A 92 -0.89 11.90 -12.15
C ARG A 92 0.09 13.07 -11.95
N ARG A 93 0.67 13.14 -10.75
CA ARG A 93 1.69 14.14 -10.39
C ARG A 93 3.09 13.51 -10.43
N PRO A 94 4.11 14.27 -10.80
CA PRO A 94 5.48 13.78 -10.68
C PRO A 94 5.82 13.55 -9.21
N PHE A 95 6.34 12.38 -8.88
CA PHE A 95 6.86 12.10 -7.54
C PHE A 95 8.30 12.59 -7.42
N THR A 96 8.64 13.08 -6.23
CA THR A 96 9.97 13.63 -5.89
C THR A 96 10.86 12.62 -5.18
N GLY A 97 10.26 11.54 -4.67
CA GLY A 97 10.94 10.43 -4.01
C GLY A 97 10.22 9.12 -4.26
N ILE A 98 10.90 8.02 -3.98
CA ILE A 98 10.34 6.67 -4.06
C ILE A 98 10.44 6.00 -2.69
N SER A 99 9.33 5.43 -2.22
CA SER A 99 9.27 4.56 -1.03
C SER A 99 8.95 3.14 -1.46
N ILE A 100 9.83 2.21 -1.11
CA ILE A 100 9.75 0.80 -1.47
C ILE A 100 9.76 -0.03 -0.20
N PHE A 101 8.85 -0.99 -0.08
CA PHE A 101 8.93 -2.07 0.91
C PHE A 101 9.25 -3.38 0.23
N VAL A 102 10.09 -4.17 0.86
CA VAL A 102 10.51 -5.49 0.40
C VAL A 102 10.68 -6.43 1.60
N GLY A 103 10.31 -7.69 1.44
CA GLY A 103 10.54 -8.70 2.46
C GLY A 103 12.03 -8.88 2.74
N LYS A 104 12.42 -9.04 4.02
CA LYS A 104 13.81 -9.25 4.41
C LYS A 104 14.40 -10.54 3.81
N GLY A 105 15.72 -10.67 3.93
CA GLY A 105 16.47 -11.80 3.41
C GLY A 105 16.82 -11.65 1.93
N THR A 106 16.71 -12.72 1.15
CA THR A 106 17.13 -12.74 -0.26
C THR A 106 16.47 -11.68 -1.12
N SER A 107 15.18 -11.37 -0.89
CA SER A 107 14.47 -10.31 -1.61
C SER A 107 15.05 -8.93 -1.33
N ALA A 108 15.32 -8.60 -0.05
CA ALA A 108 15.95 -7.35 0.32
C ALA A 108 17.37 -7.24 -0.26
N THR A 109 18.19 -8.30 -0.15
CA THR A 109 19.54 -8.35 -0.73
C THR A 109 19.49 -8.12 -2.23
N ARG A 110 18.61 -8.83 -2.95
CA ARG A 110 18.45 -8.68 -4.40
C ARG A 110 18.07 -7.26 -4.82
N MET A 111 17.18 -6.62 -4.07
CA MET A 111 16.79 -5.22 -4.33
C MET A 111 17.95 -4.26 -4.03
N LEU A 112 18.67 -4.45 -2.92
CA LEU A 112 19.84 -3.65 -2.58
C LEU A 112 20.94 -3.73 -3.63
N ASP A 113 21.24 -4.93 -4.13
CA ASP A 113 22.24 -5.16 -5.18
C ASP A 113 21.84 -4.43 -6.46
N TYR A 114 20.57 -4.55 -6.87
CA TYR A 114 20.06 -3.81 -8.02
C TYR A 114 20.20 -2.29 -7.85
N LEU A 115 19.87 -1.75 -6.68
CA LEU A 115 19.98 -0.31 -6.44
C LEU A 115 21.42 0.17 -6.57
N LYS A 116 22.38 -0.60 -6.05
CA LYS A 116 23.83 -0.32 -6.21
C LYS A 116 24.25 -0.36 -7.68
N GLU A 117 23.82 -1.37 -8.42
CA GLU A 117 24.09 -1.53 -9.87
C GLU A 117 23.48 -0.37 -10.69
N ASP A 118 22.30 0.14 -10.32
CA ASP A 118 21.65 1.28 -10.96
C ASP A 118 22.24 2.64 -10.53
N GLY A 119 23.30 2.63 -9.69
CA GLY A 119 24.06 3.80 -9.28
C GLY A 119 23.48 4.55 -8.08
N TRP A 120 22.68 3.90 -7.24
CA TRP A 120 22.23 4.43 -5.98
C TRP A 120 23.27 4.21 -4.88
N HIS A 121 23.54 5.27 -4.12
CA HIS A 121 24.46 5.25 -2.97
C HIS A 121 23.66 5.36 -1.70
N GLU A 122 23.91 4.46 -0.77
CA GLU A 122 23.31 4.51 0.56
C GLU A 122 23.89 5.69 1.34
N VAL A 123 23.04 6.58 1.84
CA VAL A 123 23.40 7.80 2.55
C VAL A 123 23.03 7.76 4.03
N GLY A 124 22.31 6.76 4.46
CA GLY A 124 21.95 6.56 5.86
C GLY A 124 21.11 5.32 6.05
N GLU A 125 21.27 4.72 7.21
CA GLU A 125 20.47 3.62 7.72
C GLU A 125 19.89 4.03 9.07
N THR A 126 18.61 3.76 9.29
CA THR A 126 18.02 3.87 10.63
C THR A 126 18.06 2.51 11.29
N VAL A 127 18.43 2.48 12.57
CA VAL A 127 18.47 1.28 13.40
C VAL A 127 17.13 0.53 13.32
N ALA A 128 17.21 -0.79 13.29
CA ALA A 128 16.09 -1.71 13.26
C ALA A 128 14.97 -1.29 14.24
N HIS A 129 13.76 -1.23 13.75
CA HIS A 129 12.54 -1.02 14.51
C HIS A 129 11.77 -2.34 14.51
N GLU A 130 10.83 -2.55 15.45
CA GLU A 130 10.06 -3.80 15.54
C GLU A 130 9.49 -4.33 14.22
N LYS A 131 9.27 -3.44 13.25
CA LYS A 131 8.69 -3.76 11.93
C LYS A 131 9.68 -3.79 10.77
N TYR A 132 10.84 -3.17 10.93
CA TYR A 132 11.86 -3.07 9.90
C TYR A 132 13.16 -3.67 10.39
N ASP A 133 13.78 -4.48 9.57
CA ASP A 133 15.16 -4.95 9.76
C ASP A 133 16.15 -3.81 9.44
N GLY A 134 15.70 -2.81 8.66
CA GLY A 134 16.40 -1.58 8.33
C GLY A 134 15.57 -0.67 7.41
N LEU A 135 15.72 0.63 7.59
CA LEU A 135 15.28 1.63 6.64
C LEU A 135 16.52 2.25 6.01
N HIS A 136 16.73 1.96 4.74
CA HIS A 136 17.88 2.42 3.97
C HIS A 136 17.48 3.63 3.13
N TYR A 137 18.27 4.69 3.19
CA TYR A 137 18.10 5.89 2.40
C TYR A 137 19.16 5.99 1.33
N PHE A 138 18.74 6.26 0.10
CA PHE A 138 19.64 6.33 -1.05
C PHE A 138 19.53 7.66 -1.78
N ASP A 139 20.65 8.10 -2.34
CA ASP A 139 20.76 9.25 -3.23
C ASP A 139 21.69 8.92 -4.41
N LYS A 140 21.29 9.24 -5.64
CA LYS A 140 22.16 9.11 -6.83
C LYS A 140 23.17 10.26 -6.94
N HIS A 141 22.96 11.35 -6.21
CA HIS A 141 23.75 12.57 -6.30
C HIS A 141 24.39 12.93 -4.96
N ALA A 142 24.69 11.96 -4.11
CA ALA A 142 25.25 12.18 -2.77
C ALA A 142 26.52 13.06 -2.80
N ALA A 143 27.32 12.95 -3.85
CA ALA A 143 28.53 13.78 -4.06
C ALA A 143 28.21 15.26 -4.37
N ILE A 144 27.01 15.58 -4.87
CA ILE A 144 26.62 16.92 -5.33
C ILE A 144 25.82 17.68 -4.26
N CYS A 145 25.21 16.99 -3.30
CA CYS A 145 24.42 17.57 -2.22
C CYS A 145 24.90 17.16 -0.82
N PRO A 146 26.10 17.56 -0.39
CA PRO A 146 26.70 17.12 0.88
C PRO A 146 25.93 17.56 2.14
N ASN A 147 25.08 18.59 2.05
CA ASN A 147 24.29 19.10 3.18
C ASN A 147 23.04 18.25 3.52
N ARG A 148 22.76 17.19 2.77
CA ARG A 148 21.62 16.28 3.01
C ARG A 148 21.92 15.22 4.06
N VAL A 149 23.17 14.89 4.29
CA VAL A 149 23.60 13.81 5.19
C VAL A 149 23.38 14.14 6.69
N ARG A 150 23.16 15.42 7.04
CA ARG A 150 22.86 15.83 8.42
C ARG A 150 21.37 16.11 8.60
N ARG A 151 20.55 15.07 8.59
CA ARG A 151 19.21 15.16 9.16
C ARG A 151 19.29 15.00 10.67
N ASN A 152 19.34 16.09 11.37
CA ASN A 152 18.80 16.14 12.73
C ASN A 152 17.27 16.01 12.61
N GLU A 153 16.65 15.28 13.51
CA GLU A 153 15.20 15.01 13.57
C GLU A 153 14.31 16.26 13.71
N THR A 154 14.91 17.43 13.76
CA THR A 154 14.25 18.71 13.90
C THR A 154 14.36 19.51 12.60
N ASP A 155 13.28 19.52 11.85
CA ASP A 155 12.83 20.61 11.01
C ASP A 155 13.65 21.12 9.81
N ASN A 156 12.91 21.27 8.79
CA ASN A 156 13.06 21.95 7.52
C ASN A 156 13.42 21.04 6.36
N TRP A 157 12.36 20.53 5.76
CA TRP A 157 12.36 20.09 4.38
C TRP A 157 12.77 21.26 3.49
N ASN A 158 14.05 21.42 3.28
CA ASN A 158 14.51 22.18 2.14
C ASN A 158 14.24 21.29 0.90
N PRO A 159 13.39 21.70 -0.03
CA PRO A 159 13.07 20.90 -1.20
C PRO A 159 14.27 20.88 -2.14
N CYS A 160 15.21 20.01 -1.86
CA CYS A 160 16.15 19.61 -2.89
C CYS A 160 15.38 18.77 -3.90
N PHE A 161 15.34 19.19 -5.16
CA PHE A 161 14.68 18.47 -6.26
C PHE A 161 15.41 17.19 -6.68
N CYS A 162 16.43 16.76 -5.93
CA CYS A 162 17.14 15.52 -6.22
C CYS A 162 16.26 14.30 -5.92
N PRO A 163 16.26 13.29 -6.80
CA PRO A 163 15.59 12.03 -6.54
C PRO A 163 16.12 11.39 -5.27
N HIS A 164 15.23 10.99 -4.36
CA HIS A 164 15.58 10.23 -3.17
C HIS A 164 14.80 8.93 -3.14
N LEU A 165 15.39 7.90 -2.54
CA LEU A 165 14.78 6.60 -2.40
C LEU A 165 14.88 6.15 -0.95
N CYS A 166 13.77 5.63 -0.43
CA CYS A 166 13.71 4.95 0.86
C CYS A 166 13.32 3.49 0.60
N LEU A 167 14.16 2.57 1.06
CA LEU A 167 13.90 1.14 1.02
C LEU A 167 13.69 0.64 2.45
N GLY A 168 12.53 0.06 2.74
CA GLY A 168 12.25 -0.64 3.99
C GLY A 168 12.37 -2.14 3.80
N ALA A 169 13.35 -2.77 4.43
CA ALA A 169 13.42 -4.22 4.57
C ALA A 169 12.50 -4.64 5.71
N THR A 170 11.38 -5.28 5.39
CA THR A 170 10.29 -5.55 6.33
C THR A 170 10.46 -6.88 7.03
N CYS A 171 10.19 -6.93 8.33
CA CYS A 171 10.23 -8.18 9.11
C CYS A 171 9.09 -9.13 8.76
N GLU A 172 7.99 -8.60 8.27
CA GLU A 172 6.82 -9.30 7.74
C GLU A 172 6.77 -9.15 6.22
N SER A 173 5.65 -9.45 5.58
CA SER A 173 5.51 -9.19 4.15
C SER A 173 5.54 -7.68 3.84
N ALA A 174 6.01 -7.33 2.65
CA ALA A 174 5.96 -5.94 2.19
C ALA A 174 4.52 -5.39 2.19
N LEU A 175 3.53 -6.25 1.93
CA LEU A 175 2.12 -5.88 1.93
C LEU A 175 1.60 -5.58 3.33
N SER A 176 1.90 -6.42 4.34
CA SER A 176 1.48 -6.16 5.73
C SER A 176 2.00 -4.81 6.22
N THR A 177 3.26 -4.53 5.92
CA THR A 177 3.87 -3.25 6.26
C THR A 177 3.23 -2.09 5.50
N ALA A 178 2.98 -2.22 4.19
CA ALA A 178 2.34 -1.18 3.40
C ALA A 178 0.90 -0.85 3.85
N LEU A 179 0.19 -1.82 4.45
CA LEU A 179 -1.14 -1.61 5.03
C LEU A 179 -1.10 -1.03 6.43
N PHE A 180 -0.08 -1.38 7.22
CA PHE A 180 0.00 -1.01 8.63
C PHE A 180 0.81 0.27 8.90
N ASP A 181 1.85 0.56 8.10
CA ASP A 181 2.74 1.71 8.33
C ASP A 181 2.12 3.09 8.07
N PRO A 182 1.15 3.26 7.14
CA PRO A 182 0.56 4.55 6.87
C PRO A 182 -0.02 5.23 8.11
N HIS A 183 0.14 6.55 8.18
CA HIS A 183 -0.38 7.36 9.27
C HIS A 183 -1.75 7.96 8.95
N VAL A 184 -2.10 7.95 7.67
CA VAL A 184 -3.33 8.56 7.14
C VAL A 184 -3.89 7.72 6.00
N THR A 185 -5.20 7.77 5.84
CA THR A 185 -5.91 6.93 4.85
C THR A 185 -5.53 7.24 3.40
N GLU A 186 -5.10 8.46 3.10
CA GLU A 186 -4.63 8.84 1.76
C GLU A 186 -3.32 8.15 1.35
N ALA A 187 -2.58 7.60 2.31
CA ALA A 187 -1.36 6.84 2.05
C ALA A 187 -1.60 5.34 1.81
N LEU A 188 -2.85 4.86 1.95
CA LEU A 188 -3.23 3.48 1.66
C LEU A 188 -3.31 3.23 0.15
N ASN A 189 -2.20 3.49 -0.53
CA ASN A 189 -2.01 3.22 -1.95
C ASN A 189 -0.74 2.41 -2.14
N ILE A 190 -0.81 1.42 -3.02
CA ILE A 190 0.32 0.56 -3.33
C ILE A 190 0.45 0.34 -4.83
N ILE A 191 1.69 0.14 -5.30
CA ILE A 191 1.99 -0.21 -6.68
C ILE A 191 2.90 -1.43 -6.67
N THR A 192 2.42 -2.49 -7.31
CA THR A 192 3.18 -3.69 -7.61
C THR A 192 3.80 -3.61 -9.00
N TRP A 193 4.51 -4.63 -9.41
CA TRP A 193 5.06 -4.69 -10.77
C TRP A 193 3.98 -4.69 -11.87
N SER A 194 2.75 -5.15 -11.56
CA SER A 194 1.67 -5.34 -12.55
C SER A 194 0.42 -4.49 -12.31
N HIS A 195 0.19 -4.03 -11.09
CA HIS A 195 -1.02 -3.29 -10.71
C HIS A 195 -0.73 -2.17 -9.72
N ALA A 196 -1.57 -1.14 -9.78
CA ALA A 196 -1.65 -0.13 -8.75
C ALA A 196 -3.03 -0.22 -8.07
N TYR A 197 -3.03 -0.12 -6.73
CA TYR A 197 -4.22 -0.23 -5.90
C TYR A 197 -4.35 0.99 -5.00
N SER A 198 -5.51 1.65 -5.02
CA SER A 198 -5.91 2.62 -4.01
C SER A 198 -7.06 2.03 -3.20
N LEU A 199 -6.86 1.84 -1.90
CA LEU A 199 -7.81 1.12 -1.04
C LEU A 199 -9.01 1.98 -0.66
N LEU A 200 -8.86 3.30 -0.60
CA LEU A 200 -9.89 4.25 -0.22
C LEU A 200 -10.03 5.37 -1.26
N PRO A 201 -10.28 5.05 -2.55
CA PRO A 201 -10.25 6.02 -3.64
C PRO A 201 -11.34 7.08 -3.51
N TYR A 202 -12.50 6.71 -2.99
CA TYR A 202 -13.63 7.63 -2.84
C TYR A 202 -13.30 8.75 -1.85
N THR A 203 -12.80 8.42 -0.68
CA THR A 203 -12.40 9.42 0.33
C THR A 203 -11.25 10.27 -0.17
N THR A 204 -10.24 9.65 -0.78
CA THR A 204 -9.01 10.34 -1.20
C THR A 204 -9.21 11.22 -2.42
N PHE A 205 -9.84 10.72 -3.50
CA PHE A 205 -9.86 11.44 -4.79
C PHE A 205 -11.21 12.12 -5.10
N ILE A 206 -12.31 11.63 -4.50
CA ILE A 206 -13.64 12.21 -4.74
C ILE A 206 -13.98 13.22 -3.65
N LEU A 207 -13.90 12.82 -2.39
CA LEU A 207 -14.22 13.68 -1.25
C LEU A 207 -13.05 14.59 -0.86
N LYS A 208 -11.82 14.25 -1.26
CA LYS A 208 -10.58 14.95 -0.90
C LYS A 208 -10.44 15.06 0.62
N ARG A 209 -10.65 13.95 1.32
CA ARG A 209 -10.52 13.87 2.78
C ARG A 209 -9.53 12.77 3.15
N SER A 210 -8.80 13.03 4.20
CA SER A 210 -7.86 12.10 4.81
C SER A 210 -8.21 11.93 6.29
N PHE A 211 -8.12 10.71 6.79
CA PHE A 211 -8.38 10.37 8.18
C PHE A 211 -7.11 9.79 8.82
N LEU A 212 -7.00 9.96 10.13
CA LEU A 212 -5.90 9.37 10.90
C LEU A 212 -6.02 7.85 10.92
N LEU A 213 -4.87 7.19 10.87
CA LEU A 213 -4.74 5.77 11.14
C LEU A 213 -4.10 5.55 12.52
N GLU A 214 -4.35 4.39 13.12
CA GLU A 214 -3.85 3.99 14.44
C GLU A 214 -2.35 4.29 14.62
N ASN A 215 -1.57 4.00 13.59
CA ASN A 215 -0.12 4.20 13.62
C ASN A 215 0.32 5.67 13.85
N ALA A 216 -0.51 6.64 13.43
CA ALA A 216 -0.25 8.07 13.70
C ALA A 216 -0.43 8.40 15.18
N VAL A 217 -1.33 7.70 15.86
CA VAL A 217 -1.74 8.00 17.24
C VAL A 217 -0.82 7.30 18.23
N ASN A 218 -0.50 6.03 18.00
CA ASN A 218 0.22 5.19 18.94
C ASN A 218 1.74 5.43 18.99
N ARG A 219 2.36 6.03 17.96
CA ARG A 219 3.82 6.17 17.89
C ARG A 219 4.43 7.32 18.71
N SER A 220 3.78 8.40 18.93
CA SER A 220 4.05 9.44 19.93
C SER A 220 3.22 10.71 19.65
N PRO A 221 2.86 11.50 20.67
CA PRO A 221 2.20 12.80 20.51
C PRO A 221 2.98 13.79 19.64
N GLN A 222 4.32 13.69 19.64
CA GLN A 222 5.20 14.55 18.85
C GLN A 222 5.10 14.21 17.37
N ARG A 223 5.03 12.90 16.99
CA ARG A 223 4.84 12.46 15.62
C ARG A 223 3.42 12.78 15.12
N LEU A 224 2.41 12.62 15.95
CA LEU A 224 1.05 13.06 15.61
C LEU A 224 1.05 14.55 15.25
N GLY A 225 1.69 15.40 16.06
CA GLY A 225 1.85 16.82 15.77
C GLY A 225 2.64 17.12 14.49
N GLN A 226 3.62 16.29 14.13
CA GLN A 226 4.36 16.38 12.86
C GLN A 226 3.48 15.94 11.68
N VAL A 227 2.77 14.81 11.79
CA VAL A 227 1.81 14.34 10.78
C VAL A 227 0.74 15.40 10.54
N LEU A 228 0.18 16.00 11.60
CA LEU A 228 -0.81 17.07 11.49
C LEU A 228 -0.23 18.36 10.85
N ARG A 229 1.05 18.66 11.04
CA ARG A 229 1.73 19.82 10.44
C ARG A 229 2.22 19.56 9.02
N SER A 230 2.74 18.37 8.72
CA SER A 230 3.25 18.00 7.39
C SER A 230 2.15 17.89 6.34
N LYS A 231 0.90 17.82 6.74
CA LYS A 231 -0.29 17.73 5.88
C LYS A 231 -0.50 18.89 4.92
N LYS A 232 0.00 20.07 5.23
CA LYS A 232 -0.04 21.20 4.29
C LYS A 232 0.70 20.93 2.98
N HIS A 233 1.48 19.86 2.89
CA HIS A 233 2.42 19.66 1.77
C HIS A 233 2.07 18.52 0.80
N ILE A 234 1.22 17.55 1.18
CA ILE A 234 0.96 16.42 0.28
C ILE A 234 -0.25 16.66 -0.63
N LEU A 235 -1.37 17.13 -0.11
CA LEU A 235 -2.58 17.33 -0.93
C LEU A 235 -3.38 18.60 -0.64
N ASP A 236 -3.03 19.45 0.33
CA ASP A 236 -3.95 20.49 0.87
C ASP A 236 -5.29 19.90 1.37
N LEU A 237 -5.30 18.59 1.67
CA LEU A 237 -6.50 17.93 2.14
C LEU A 237 -6.71 18.26 3.62
N PRO A 238 -7.89 18.74 4.00
CA PRO A 238 -8.23 18.87 5.40
C PRO A 238 -8.20 17.47 6.01
N THR A 239 -7.33 17.26 6.98
CA THR A 239 -7.42 16.08 7.82
C THR A 239 -8.36 16.42 8.95
N GLU A 240 -9.51 15.85 8.86
CA GLU A 240 -10.48 15.95 9.93
C GLU A 240 -10.20 14.83 10.93
N PRO A 241 -10.11 15.15 12.23
CA PRO A 241 -10.37 14.14 13.23
C PRO A 241 -11.77 13.62 12.95
N LEU A 242 -11.96 12.32 13.05
CA LEU A 242 -13.29 11.73 12.90
C LEU A 242 -14.11 12.12 14.12
N ASP A 243 -14.82 13.25 14.06
CA ASP A 243 -15.69 13.66 15.16
C ASP A 243 -17.02 12.91 15.06
N LEU A 244 -17.00 11.69 15.60
CA LEU A 244 -18.20 10.85 15.71
C LEU A 244 -19.11 11.27 16.87
N ARG A 245 -18.66 12.14 17.78
CA ARG A 245 -19.50 12.66 18.88
C ARG A 245 -20.65 13.46 18.33
N ASP A 246 -20.41 14.27 17.28
CA ASP A 246 -21.46 15.00 16.58
C ASP A 246 -22.44 14.08 15.83
N ALA A 247 -21.99 12.88 15.45
CA ALA A 247 -22.84 11.92 14.74
C ALA A 247 -23.89 11.25 15.64
N GLN A 248 -23.62 11.11 16.95
CA GLN A 248 -24.56 10.52 17.90
C GLN A 248 -25.59 11.51 18.44
N ASN A 249 -25.27 12.82 18.47
CA ASN A 249 -26.09 13.87 19.06
C ASN A 249 -26.87 14.71 18.04
N ALA A 250 -26.74 14.45 16.75
CA ALA A 250 -27.38 15.24 15.72
C ALA A 250 -28.89 14.97 15.62
N ASN A 251 -29.67 16.01 15.84
CA ASN A 251 -31.10 16.02 15.59
C ASN A 251 -31.40 15.73 14.11
N PRO A 252 -32.29 14.78 13.76
CA PRO A 252 -32.47 14.32 12.37
C PRO A 252 -33.02 15.35 11.39
N THR A 253 -33.35 16.54 11.84
CA THR A 253 -33.97 17.59 11.03
C THR A 253 -33.04 18.67 10.48
N ALA A 254 -31.75 18.66 10.83
CA ALA A 254 -30.82 19.64 10.30
C ALA A 254 -29.97 18.99 9.19
N LEU A 255 -30.00 19.55 7.98
CA LEU A 255 -29.08 19.28 6.86
C LEU A 255 -27.68 19.84 7.20
N SER A 256 -27.09 19.38 8.31
CA SER A 256 -25.84 19.86 8.84
C SER A 256 -24.70 18.85 8.60
N PRO A 257 -23.42 19.27 8.65
CA PRO A 257 -22.24 18.45 8.44
C PRO A 257 -22.22 17.04 9.07
N PRO A 258 -22.93 16.77 10.19
CA PRO A 258 -22.96 15.44 10.82
C PRO A 258 -23.60 14.34 9.96
N ALA A 259 -24.55 14.65 9.08
CA ALA A 259 -25.14 13.66 8.19
C ALA A 259 -24.12 13.14 7.14
N LEU A 260 -23.21 14.05 6.73
CA LEU A 260 -22.12 13.70 5.83
C LEU A 260 -21.11 12.77 6.52
N SER A 261 -20.81 13.01 7.79
CA SER A 261 -19.91 12.17 8.59
C SER A 261 -20.43 10.74 8.76
N ARG A 262 -21.73 10.57 9.01
CA ARG A 262 -22.38 9.24 9.10
C ARG A 262 -22.34 8.49 7.77
N GLN A 263 -22.63 9.16 6.66
CA GLN A 263 -22.54 8.56 5.32
C GLN A 263 -21.09 8.21 4.96
N LEU A 264 -20.11 9.00 5.43
CA LEU A 264 -18.69 8.75 5.22
C LEU A 264 -18.20 7.54 6.01
N VAL A 265 -18.56 7.45 7.29
CA VAL A 265 -18.24 6.30 8.15
C VAL A 265 -18.84 5.02 7.54
N SER A 266 -20.11 5.05 7.11
CA SER A 266 -20.75 3.89 6.47
C SER A 266 -20.11 3.49 5.13
N ARG A 267 -19.42 4.42 4.45
CA ARG A 267 -18.72 4.13 3.19
C ARG A 267 -17.26 3.69 3.36
N VAL A 268 -16.63 4.05 4.46
CA VAL A 268 -15.29 3.56 4.82
C VAL A 268 -15.37 2.23 5.56
N ASP A 269 -16.37 2.08 6.43
CA ASP A 269 -16.66 0.83 7.14
C ASP A 269 -17.47 -0.12 6.26
N HIS A 270 -16.78 -0.70 5.28
CA HIS A 270 -17.36 -1.72 4.42
C HIS A 270 -17.17 -3.14 4.98
N GLY A 271 -16.83 -3.26 6.26
CA GLY A 271 -16.59 -4.55 6.92
C GLY A 271 -15.43 -5.30 6.28
N HIS A 272 -15.69 -6.47 5.73
CA HIS A 272 -14.71 -7.27 5.04
C HIS A 272 -14.26 -6.64 3.72
N ARG A 273 -12.96 -6.41 3.57
CA ARG A 273 -12.31 -5.81 2.41
C ARG A 273 -11.30 -6.78 1.81
N ARG A 274 -11.08 -6.62 0.51
CA ARG A 274 -10.09 -7.40 -0.24
C ARG A 274 -9.29 -6.51 -1.15
N MET A 275 -8.07 -6.92 -1.42
CA MET A 275 -7.27 -6.26 -2.45
C MET A 275 -7.97 -6.40 -3.81
N GLY A 276 -8.25 -5.27 -4.47
CA GLY A 276 -8.94 -5.27 -5.75
C GLY A 276 -10.46 -5.47 -5.69
N ASP A 277 -11.09 -5.39 -4.52
CA ASP A 277 -12.55 -5.40 -4.39
C ASP A 277 -13.21 -4.18 -5.08
N ARG A 278 -14.56 -4.17 -5.14
CA ARG A 278 -15.33 -3.06 -5.76
C ARG A 278 -15.09 -1.68 -5.14
N HIS A 279 -14.49 -1.61 -3.95
CA HIS A 279 -14.17 -0.37 -3.24
C HIS A 279 -12.71 0.05 -3.43
N THR A 280 -11.91 -0.78 -4.08
CA THR A 280 -10.52 -0.52 -4.42
C THR A 280 -10.43 -0.01 -5.87
N TRP A 281 -9.75 1.11 -6.06
CA TRP A 281 -9.43 1.53 -7.42
C TRP A 281 -8.18 0.80 -7.89
N THR A 282 -8.37 -0.10 -8.83
CA THR A 282 -7.29 -0.92 -9.40
C THR A 282 -6.98 -0.46 -10.83
N ILE A 283 -5.70 -0.26 -11.10
CA ILE A 283 -5.17 0.07 -12.43
C ILE A 283 -4.19 -1.02 -12.83
N ALA A 284 -4.51 -1.75 -13.91
CA ALA A 284 -3.56 -2.67 -14.52
C ALA A 284 -2.45 -1.86 -15.22
N LEU A 285 -1.20 -2.18 -14.91
CA LEU A 285 -0.03 -1.54 -15.50
C LEU A 285 0.43 -2.33 -16.72
N GLY A 286 0.89 -1.63 -17.78
CA GLY A 286 1.50 -2.31 -18.92
C GLY A 286 2.67 -3.19 -18.48
N THR A 287 2.66 -4.44 -18.90
CA THR A 287 3.69 -5.44 -18.53
C THR A 287 4.59 -5.84 -19.66
N ASP A 288 4.58 -5.08 -20.78
CA ASP A 288 5.44 -5.31 -21.92
C ASP A 288 6.92 -5.25 -21.50
N GLY A 289 7.67 -6.30 -21.78
CA GLY A 289 9.07 -6.43 -21.40
C GLY A 289 9.33 -6.82 -19.95
N ILE A 290 8.27 -7.02 -19.15
CA ILE A 290 8.42 -7.50 -17.77
C ILE A 290 8.42 -9.03 -17.74
N ARG A 291 9.42 -9.60 -17.08
CA ARG A 291 9.50 -11.04 -16.80
C ARG A 291 8.48 -11.36 -15.73
N GLN A 292 7.39 -12.02 -16.13
CA GLN A 292 6.31 -12.37 -15.20
C GLN A 292 6.79 -13.49 -14.26
N PRO A 293 6.81 -13.28 -12.96
CA PRO A 293 7.10 -14.34 -12.01
C PRO A 293 5.93 -15.33 -11.98
N THR A 294 6.24 -16.59 -11.87
CA THR A 294 5.25 -17.66 -11.99
C THR A 294 4.15 -17.61 -10.90
N LYS A 295 4.43 -17.03 -9.71
CA LYS A 295 3.53 -17.05 -8.55
C LYS A 295 3.58 -15.84 -7.60
N SER A 296 4.26 -14.75 -7.92
CA SER A 296 4.56 -13.68 -6.95
C SER A 296 3.37 -12.79 -6.55
N THR A 297 2.29 -12.76 -7.34
CA THR A 297 1.13 -11.90 -7.06
C THR A 297 0.07 -12.52 -6.16
N ILE A 298 0.21 -13.80 -5.81
CA ILE A 298 -0.76 -14.57 -5.05
C ILE A 298 -1.07 -13.93 -3.68
N PRO A 299 -0.07 -13.58 -2.84
CA PRO A 299 -0.34 -13.00 -1.54
C PRO A 299 -1.13 -11.69 -1.60
N ILE A 300 -0.90 -10.87 -2.64
CA ILE A 300 -1.60 -9.60 -2.83
C ILE A 300 -3.01 -9.84 -3.34
N THR A 301 -3.16 -10.72 -4.33
CA THR A 301 -4.46 -11.01 -4.96
C THR A 301 -5.47 -11.54 -3.95
N TYR A 302 -5.03 -12.37 -2.99
CA TYR A 302 -5.92 -12.98 -1.99
C TYR A 302 -5.88 -12.28 -0.63
N ALA A 303 -5.21 -11.12 -0.51
CA ALA A 303 -5.17 -10.39 0.75
C ALA A 303 -6.56 -9.85 1.12
N SER A 304 -6.96 -10.10 2.36
CA SER A 304 -8.18 -9.57 2.95
C SER A 304 -7.90 -8.89 4.28
N PHE A 305 -8.68 -7.85 4.59
CA PHE A 305 -8.49 -7.00 5.76
C PHE A 305 -9.79 -6.27 6.10
N ARG A 306 -9.82 -5.59 7.25
CA ARG A 306 -10.86 -4.63 7.62
C ARG A 306 -10.28 -3.26 7.86
N ILE A 307 -11.08 -2.24 7.59
CA ILE A 307 -10.80 -0.88 8.03
C ILE A 307 -11.89 -0.51 9.02
N ILE A 308 -11.52 -0.37 10.28
CA ILE A 308 -12.45 -0.23 11.41
C ILE A 308 -12.24 1.15 12.05
N PRO A 309 -13.31 1.94 12.30
CA PRO A 309 -13.21 3.18 13.03
C PRO A 309 -13.07 2.92 14.53
N GLU A 310 -12.21 3.68 15.19
CA GLU A 310 -12.12 3.80 16.65
C GLU A 310 -12.61 5.20 17.05
N PRO A 311 -13.89 5.33 17.37
CA PRO A 311 -14.50 6.65 17.62
C PRO A 311 -14.16 7.23 18.98
N ASN A 312 -13.90 6.39 19.97
CA ASN A 312 -13.63 6.79 21.34
C ASN A 312 -12.37 6.10 21.86
N PRO A 313 -11.19 6.40 21.25
CA PRO A 313 -9.96 5.79 21.71
C PRO A 313 -9.64 6.19 23.14
N PRO A 314 -9.01 5.32 23.92
CA PRO A 314 -8.61 5.65 25.29
C PRO A 314 -7.63 6.84 25.27
N PRO A 315 -7.66 7.69 26.31
CA PRO A 315 -6.73 8.80 26.40
C PRO A 315 -5.29 8.28 26.47
N ILE A 316 -4.38 8.99 25.83
CA ILE A 316 -2.94 8.66 25.81
C ILE A 316 -2.23 9.49 26.86
N GLU A 317 -1.41 8.82 27.68
CA GLU A 317 -0.52 9.48 28.63
C GLU A 317 0.67 10.10 27.88
N ASP A 318 0.90 11.40 28.07
CA ASP A 318 2.06 12.07 27.48
C ASP A 318 3.34 11.81 28.33
N ASN A 319 4.51 12.21 27.81
CA ASN A 319 5.80 12.03 28.49
C ASN A 319 5.90 12.70 29.88
N HIS A 320 4.86 13.43 30.29
CA HIS A 320 4.76 14.11 31.60
C HIS A 320 3.68 13.50 32.49
N GLY A 321 3.15 12.32 32.15
CA GLY A 321 2.11 11.64 32.89
C GLY A 321 0.72 12.28 32.79
N ARG A 322 0.48 13.15 31.77
CA ARG A 322 -0.80 13.82 31.58
C ARG A 322 -1.64 13.05 30.56
N LEU A 323 -2.85 12.72 30.94
CA LEU A 323 -3.82 12.14 30.02
C LEU A 323 -4.29 13.20 29.02
N ARG A 324 -4.18 12.88 27.73
CA ARG A 324 -4.67 13.69 26.62
C ARG A 324 -5.75 12.95 25.87
N ASP A 325 -6.78 13.67 25.45
CA ASP A 325 -7.80 13.12 24.56
C ASP A 325 -7.13 12.66 23.26
N THR A 326 -7.39 11.42 22.90
CA THR A 326 -6.93 10.84 21.66
C THR A 326 -7.93 11.13 20.55
N PRO A 327 -7.53 11.68 19.41
CA PRO A 327 -8.45 11.88 18.29
C PRO A 327 -8.93 10.53 17.77
N SER A 328 -10.17 10.46 17.29
CA SER A 328 -10.69 9.28 16.62
C SER A 328 -9.85 8.92 15.39
N TYR A 329 -9.63 7.63 15.17
CA TYR A 329 -8.82 7.12 14.07
C TYR A 329 -9.42 5.85 13.46
N TYR A 330 -8.86 5.41 12.34
CA TYR A 330 -9.14 4.09 11.78
C TYR A 330 -7.94 3.17 12.01
N TYR A 331 -8.21 1.88 12.10
CA TYR A 331 -7.16 0.86 12.04
C TYR A 331 -7.46 -0.17 10.96
N VAL A 332 -6.38 -0.72 10.39
CA VAL A 332 -6.45 -1.80 9.41
C VAL A 332 -6.20 -3.09 10.16
N LEU A 333 -7.20 -3.97 10.16
CA LEU A 333 -7.15 -5.23 10.88
C LEU A 333 -7.00 -6.40 9.90
N PHE A 334 -5.97 -7.21 10.10
CA PHE A 334 -5.73 -8.46 9.40
C PHE A 334 -4.96 -9.43 10.29
N ASN A 335 -5.06 -10.72 10.00
CA ASN A 335 -4.19 -11.75 10.54
C ASN A 335 -3.18 -12.16 9.47
N SER A 336 -1.96 -12.44 9.91
CA SER A 336 -0.92 -13.00 9.07
C SER A 336 -0.92 -14.52 9.20
N VAL A 337 -1.00 -15.22 8.07
CA VAL A 337 -0.79 -16.66 7.95
C VAL A 337 0.59 -16.89 7.34
N ALA A 338 1.55 -17.18 8.20
CA ALA A 338 2.92 -17.51 7.84
C ALA A 338 3.38 -18.75 8.60
N ALA A 339 4.12 -19.61 7.94
CA ALA A 339 4.73 -20.80 8.51
C ALA A 339 5.96 -21.20 7.69
N PRO A 340 6.93 -21.95 8.24
CA PRO A 340 8.08 -22.42 7.47
C PRO A 340 7.73 -23.21 6.21
N CYS A 341 6.65 -23.96 6.19
CA CYS A 341 6.18 -24.68 5.01
C CYS A 341 5.46 -23.80 3.97
N LEU A 342 5.37 -22.48 4.21
CA LEU A 342 4.83 -21.50 3.28
C LEU A 342 5.96 -20.60 2.78
N LYS A 343 6.03 -20.43 1.48
CA LYS A 343 6.95 -19.52 0.80
C LYS A 343 6.55 -18.07 1.02
N TYR A 344 5.23 -17.83 1.11
CA TYR A 344 4.65 -16.49 1.24
C TYR A 344 3.92 -16.33 2.56
N GLU A 345 3.75 -15.08 2.97
CA GLU A 345 2.87 -14.66 4.05
C GLU A 345 1.55 -14.16 3.45
N TYR A 346 0.45 -14.67 3.97
CA TYR A 346 -0.90 -14.35 3.50
C TYR A 346 -1.63 -13.51 4.54
N LEU A 347 -2.26 -12.41 4.09
CA LEU A 347 -3.07 -11.56 4.96
C LEU A 347 -4.53 -11.94 4.84
N VAL A 348 -5.18 -12.17 5.97
CA VAL A 348 -6.55 -12.67 6.03
C VAL A 348 -7.35 -11.88 7.07
N ASP A 349 -8.57 -11.47 6.73
CA ASP A 349 -9.49 -10.86 7.68
C ASP A 349 -9.73 -11.80 8.87
N PRO A 350 -9.50 -11.36 10.11
CA PRO A 350 -9.63 -12.19 11.30
C PRO A 350 -11.08 -12.64 11.58
N THR A 351 -12.06 -11.92 11.05
CA THR A 351 -13.48 -12.20 11.28
C THR A 351 -14.14 -12.93 10.13
N ASP A 352 -13.37 -13.32 9.12
CA ASP A 352 -13.89 -14.01 7.94
C ASP A 352 -14.63 -15.29 8.35
N GLY A 353 -15.96 -15.20 8.39
CA GLY A 353 -16.88 -16.31 8.68
C GLY A 353 -17.19 -16.59 10.15
N GLY A 354 -16.85 -15.70 11.12
CA GLY A 354 -17.15 -15.96 12.53
C GLY A 354 -16.47 -17.21 13.10
N ASN A 355 -15.60 -17.82 12.33
CA ASN A 355 -14.94 -19.09 12.62
C ASN A 355 -13.45 -18.83 12.89
N PRO A 356 -12.85 -19.47 13.86
CA PRO A 356 -11.41 -19.43 14.10
C PRO A 356 -10.58 -20.05 12.94
N ALA A 357 -11.13 -20.06 11.72
CA ALA A 357 -10.55 -20.74 10.57
C ALA A 357 -9.13 -20.24 10.25
N CYS A 358 -8.86 -18.93 10.40
CA CYS A 358 -7.48 -18.44 10.21
C CYS A 358 -6.53 -18.97 11.26
N SER A 359 -6.96 -19.09 12.51
CA SER A 359 -6.16 -19.70 13.57
C SER A 359 -5.98 -21.21 13.35
N ILE A 360 -7.02 -21.88 12.86
CA ILE A 360 -6.95 -23.30 12.50
C ILE A 360 -6.02 -23.52 11.31
N VAL A 361 -6.13 -22.71 10.26
CA VAL A 361 -5.27 -22.77 9.08
C VAL A 361 -3.82 -22.49 9.47
N ALA A 362 -3.57 -21.41 10.19
CA ALA A 362 -2.24 -21.06 10.67
C ALA A 362 -1.66 -22.17 11.58
N ARG A 363 -2.48 -22.77 12.43
CA ARG A 363 -2.09 -23.90 13.30
C ARG A 363 -1.73 -25.13 12.46
N ARG A 364 -2.56 -25.50 11.49
CA ARG A 364 -2.30 -26.63 10.58
C ARG A 364 -0.93 -26.50 9.90
N TYR A 365 -0.63 -25.34 9.30
CA TYR A 365 0.66 -25.16 8.62
C TYR A 365 1.85 -25.09 9.58
N LYS A 366 1.65 -24.65 10.81
CA LYS A 366 2.66 -24.79 11.87
C LYS A 366 2.92 -26.24 12.23
N GLU A 367 1.88 -27.04 12.38
CA GLU A 367 1.99 -28.47 12.68
C GLU A 367 2.70 -29.22 11.52
N ILE A 368 2.34 -28.92 10.27
CA ILE A 368 3.02 -29.45 9.08
C ILE A 368 4.49 -29.04 9.09
N SER A 369 4.80 -27.76 9.34
CA SER A 369 6.18 -27.27 9.39
C SER A 369 6.98 -27.98 10.49
N PHE A 370 6.37 -28.14 11.67
CA PHE A 370 7.02 -28.86 12.77
C PHE A 370 7.38 -30.28 12.35
N THR A 371 6.44 -31.02 11.78
CA THR A 371 6.64 -32.40 11.33
C THR A 371 7.75 -32.49 10.28
N GLN A 372 7.78 -31.55 9.32
CA GLN A 372 8.84 -31.53 8.31
C GLN A 372 10.21 -31.22 8.90
N ILE A 373 10.31 -30.24 9.82
CA ILE A 373 11.59 -29.87 10.47
C ILE A 373 12.11 -31.03 11.33
N GLU A 374 11.22 -31.70 12.08
CA GLU A 374 11.61 -32.86 12.90
C GLU A 374 12.14 -34.03 12.05
N ALA A 375 11.64 -34.16 10.83
CA ALA A 375 12.09 -35.20 9.88
C ALA A 375 13.42 -34.88 9.18
N LEU A 376 13.95 -33.65 9.30
CA LEU A 376 15.26 -33.29 8.75
C LEU A 376 16.40 -33.89 9.56
N GLU A 377 17.53 -34.06 8.91
CA GLU A 377 18.80 -34.37 9.60
C GLU A 377 19.23 -33.19 10.48
N ASP A 378 19.90 -33.43 11.58
CA ASP A 378 20.26 -32.38 12.54
C ASP A 378 21.10 -31.25 11.93
N VAL A 379 21.88 -31.54 10.88
CA VAL A 379 22.65 -30.55 10.12
C VAL A 379 21.79 -29.62 9.27
N GLU A 380 20.62 -30.06 8.85
CA GLU A 380 19.67 -29.32 8.02
C GLU A 380 18.65 -28.54 8.86
N LYS A 381 18.54 -28.84 10.15
CA LYS A 381 17.60 -28.14 11.04
C LYS A 381 18.00 -26.69 11.24
N PRO A 382 17.03 -25.78 11.34
CA PRO A 382 17.32 -24.36 11.61
C PRO A 382 18.17 -24.18 12.86
N PRO A 383 19.15 -23.27 12.86
CA PRO A 383 19.93 -22.94 14.06
C PRO A 383 19.01 -22.64 15.23
N ARG A 384 19.32 -23.19 16.41
CA ARG A 384 18.51 -23.06 17.65
C ARG A 384 17.13 -23.72 17.58
N TRP A 385 16.92 -24.65 16.65
CA TRP A 385 15.72 -25.48 16.70
C TRP A 385 15.70 -26.27 18.02
N THR A 386 14.61 -26.10 18.76
CA THR A 386 14.32 -26.92 19.96
C THR A 386 12.92 -27.49 19.79
N SER A 387 12.73 -28.75 20.19
CA SER A 387 11.42 -29.42 20.14
C SER A 387 10.29 -28.68 20.88
N ASN A 388 10.65 -27.76 21.78
CA ASN A 388 9.72 -26.86 22.49
C ASN A 388 9.51 -25.52 21.74
N GLY A 389 10.06 -25.34 20.54
CA GLY A 389 10.17 -24.09 19.83
C GLY A 389 8.90 -23.58 19.16
N SER A 390 7.80 -23.52 19.89
CA SER A 390 6.51 -23.00 19.35
C SER A 390 6.55 -21.55 18.89
N THR A 391 7.51 -20.74 19.33
CA THR A 391 7.59 -19.31 18.99
C THR A 391 8.25 -19.03 17.66
N SER A 392 9.15 -19.91 17.19
CA SER A 392 9.88 -19.72 15.93
C SER A 392 9.04 -20.01 14.67
N LEU A 393 7.97 -20.82 14.81
CA LEU A 393 7.14 -21.26 13.67
C LEU A 393 6.14 -20.23 13.17
N ARG A 394 6.18 -19.00 13.68
CA ARG A 394 5.30 -17.90 13.20
C ARG A 394 5.79 -17.27 11.90
N HIS A 395 6.96 -17.68 11.44
CA HIS A 395 7.66 -17.03 10.34
C HIS A 395 8.16 -18.06 9.32
N GLY A 396 8.32 -17.65 8.06
CA GLY A 396 8.91 -18.49 7.01
C GLY A 396 10.42 -18.71 7.19
N TRP A 397 11.00 -19.58 6.36
CA TRP A 397 12.42 -19.96 6.38
C TRP A 397 13.39 -18.77 6.37
N GLY A 398 13.08 -17.70 5.65
CA GLY A 398 13.94 -16.51 5.60
C GLY A 398 14.26 -15.87 6.96
N LYS A 399 13.47 -16.17 8.00
CA LYS A 399 13.75 -15.70 9.37
C LYS A 399 14.69 -16.60 10.17
N PHE A 400 14.93 -17.81 9.72
CA PHE A 400 15.90 -18.71 10.37
C PHE A 400 17.34 -18.40 10.00
N GLY A 401 17.59 -17.62 8.94
CA GLY A 401 18.94 -17.28 8.48
C GLY A 401 19.72 -18.50 7.94
N CYS A 402 19.02 -19.54 7.54
CA CYS A 402 19.60 -20.75 6.94
C CYS A 402 18.97 -21.04 5.58
N GLU A 403 19.67 -21.83 4.78
CA GLU A 403 19.17 -22.29 3.48
C GLU A 403 18.00 -23.27 3.67
N VAL A 404 17.08 -23.22 2.72
CA VAL A 404 15.94 -24.14 2.68
C VAL A 404 16.44 -25.49 2.17
N PRO A 405 16.20 -26.60 2.87
CA PRO A 405 16.58 -27.92 2.40
C PRO A 405 15.98 -28.24 1.03
N VAL A 406 16.74 -28.95 0.18
CA VAL A 406 16.28 -29.34 -1.17
C VAL A 406 15.04 -30.23 -1.11
N SER A 407 14.92 -31.04 -0.07
CA SER A 407 13.79 -31.94 0.19
C SER A 407 12.54 -31.21 0.71
N TRP A 408 12.63 -29.90 0.98
CA TRP A 408 11.57 -29.14 1.60
C TRP A 408 10.32 -29.00 0.73
N LYS A 409 9.15 -29.34 1.28
CA LYS A 409 7.89 -29.25 0.58
C LYS A 409 7.14 -27.96 0.93
N TRP A 410 6.78 -27.20 -0.10
CA TRP A 410 5.96 -25.99 0.01
C TRP A 410 4.47 -26.31 -0.12
N TYR A 411 3.63 -25.58 0.62
CA TYR A 411 2.18 -25.78 0.68
C TYR A 411 1.38 -24.56 0.24
N ASP A 412 2.00 -23.62 -0.46
CA ASP A 412 1.35 -22.39 -0.93
C ASP A 412 0.18 -22.67 -1.86
N ASP A 413 0.24 -23.72 -2.68
CA ASP A 413 -0.84 -24.11 -3.60
C ASP A 413 -2.14 -24.49 -2.85
N GLU A 414 -2.01 -25.15 -1.69
CA GLU A 414 -3.18 -25.48 -0.84
C GLU A 414 -3.79 -24.22 -0.20
N VAL A 415 -2.95 -23.27 0.21
CA VAL A 415 -3.42 -21.98 0.75
C VAL A 415 -4.13 -21.20 -0.34
N GLU A 416 -3.55 -21.14 -1.54
CA GLU A 416 -4.17 -20.47 -2.69
C GLU A 416 -5.54 -21.04 -3.02
N GLU A 417 -5.67 -22.36 -3.11
CA GLU A 417 -6.95 -23.03 -3.38
C GLU A 417 -7.98 -22.71 -2.29
N LEU A 418 -7.57 -22.74 -1.02
CA LEU A 418 -8.41 -22.38 0.11
C LEU A 418 -8.91 -20.93 0.02
N LEU A 419 -8.01 -20.00 -0.26
CA LEU A 419 -8.34 -18.58 -0.38
C LEU A 419 -9.19 -18.30 -1.62
N ARG A 420 -8.90 -18.96 -2.75
CA ARG A 420 -9.70 -18.87 -3.98
C ARG A 420 -11.12 -19.36 -3.77
N SER A 421 -11.30 -20.52 -3.14
CA SER A 421 -12.62 -21.08 -2.86
C SER A 421 -13.50 -20.19 -1.98
N ARG A 422 -12.87 -19.39 -1.11
CA ARG A 422 -13.54 -18.36 -0.31
C ARG A 422 -13.82 -17.11 -1.13
N TRP A 423 -12.86 -16.69 -1.95
CA TRP A 423 -13.00 -15.55 -2.84
C TRP A 423 -14.19 -15.69 -3.78
N ASP A 424 -14.34 -16.85 -4.42
CA ASP A 424 -15.42 -17.12 -5.39
C ASP A 424 -16.79 -17.15 -4.72
N ARG A 425 -16.89 -17.57 -3.45
CA ARG A 425 -18.15 -17.56 -2.70
C ARG A 425 -18.68 -16.16 -2.38
N ASP A 426 -17.75 -15.22 -2.17
CA ASP A 426 -18.09 -13.87 -1.70
C ASP A 426 -17.95 -12.81 -2.80
N SER A 427 -17.60 -13.21 -4.02
CA SER A 427 -17.40 -12.30 -5.14
C SER A 427 -18.71 -11.97 -5.84
N PRO A 428 -19.28 -10.80 -5.61
CA PRO A 428 -20.19 -10.23 -6.56
C PRO A 428 -19.43 -9.21 -7.40
N LEU A 429 -19.20 -9.60 -8.66
CA LEU A 429 -19.04 -8.70 -9.80
C LEU A 429 -17.83 -7.73 -9.79
N GLU A 430 -17.00 -7.95 -10.79
CA GLU A 430 -15.92 -7.09 -11.28
C GLU A 430 -16.16 -5.60 -11.06
N GLY A 431 -15.14 -4.99 -10.48
CA GLY A 431 -15.12 -3.58 -10.12
C GLY A 431 -15.46 -2.62 -11.24
N ARG A 432 -16.60 -2.00 -11.13
CA ARG A 432 -16.80 -0.67 -11.70
C ARG A 432 -16.64 0.32 -10.57
N LEU A 433 -15.64 1.17 -10.68
CA LEU A 433 -15.63 2.45 -9.97
C LEU A 433 -16.98 3.13 -10.19
N ILE A 434 -17.76 3.24 -9.14
CA ILE A 434 -18.95 4.10 -8.87
C ILE A 434 -19.67 4.65 -10.09
#